data_394486157f03fc858a0f48fa44ecf815
#
_entry.id   394486157f03fc858a0f48fa44ecf815
#
_cell.length_a   1.000
_cell.length_b   1.000
_cell.length_c   1.000
_cell.angle_alpha   90.00
_cell.angle_beta   90.00
_cell.angle_gamma   90.00
#
_symmetry.space_group_name_H-M   'P 1'
#
loop_
_entity.id
_entity.type
_entity.pdbx_description
1 polymer ?
#
loop_
_entity_poly.entity_id
_entity_poly.type
_entity_poly.pdbx_seq_one_letter_code
_entity_poly.pdbx_strand_id
1 'polypeptide(L)'
;MKNNWASEVTQETLILRDNLLRQIRTFFFERRVLEVTTPTIGIAGASDPHLDNLTLNLGSQLGYLQTSPEYAMKRLVAGGSGPIYQICPAYRGGESGENHNVEFTMLEWYRPDFSLQELICELQELIY
;
A
#
# COMPACT_ATOMS: atom_id res chain seq x y z
N MET A 1 -15.90 -33.93 -1.20
CA MET A 1 -15.38 -32.71 -1.87
C MET A 1 -15.37 -31.62 -0.81
N LYS A 2 -14.19 -31.08 -0.46
CA LYS A 2 -14.14 -29.86 0.38
C LYS A 2 -14.79 -28.74 -0.41
N ASN A 3 -15.76 -28.05 0.21
CA ASN A 3 -16.41 -26.89 -0.40
C ASN A 3 -15.36 -25.79 -0.60
N ASN A 4 -14.84 -25.65 -1.81
CA ASN A 4 -13.73 -24.75 -2.16
C ASN A 4 -14.09 -23.25 -2.12
N TRP A 5 -15.34 -22.92 -1.76
CA TRP A 5 -15.84 -21.54 -1.63
C TRP A 5 -15.75 -20.98 -0.20
N ALA A 6 -15.56 -21.85 0.80
CA ALA A 6 -15.49 -21.41 2.19
C ALA A 6 -14.18 -20.66 2.45
N SER A 7 -14.27 -19.48 3.04
CA SER A 7 -13.10 -18.73 3.47
C SER A 7 -12.35 -19.51 4.55
N GLU A 8 -11.02 -19.55 4.44
CA GLU A 8 -10.14 -20.10 5.48
C GLU A 8 -9.85 -19.08 6.59
N VAL A 9 -10.24 -17.80 6.38
CA VAL A 9 -10.03 -16.72 7.35
C VAL A 9 -11.04 -16.84 8.48
N THR A 10 -10.55 -16.80 9.72
CA THR A 10 -11.41 -16.84 10.92
C THR A 10 -12.02 -15.46 11.20
N GLN A 11 -13.16 -15.44 11.91
CA GLN A 11 -13.76 -14.18 12.36
C GLN A 11 -12.81 -13.37 13.26
N GLU A 12 -12.04 -14.03 14.09
CA GLU A 12 -11.04 -13.39 14.95
C GLU A 12 -9.99 -12.64 14.14
N THR A 13 -9.47 -13.26 13.08
CA THR A 13 -8.51 -12.61 12.16
C THR A 13 -9.12 -11.39 11.47
N LEU A 14 -10.40 -11.46 11.08
CA LEU A 14 -11.09 -10.31 10.48
C LEU A 14 -11.22 -9.15 11.45
N ILE A 15 -11.62 -9.43 12.71
CA ILE A 15 -11.74 -8.42 13.78
C ILE A 15 -10.37 -7.80 14.08
N LEU A 16 -9.33 -8.63 14.20
CA LEU A 16 -7.96 -8.16 14.45
C LEU A 16 -7.49 -7.20 13.34
N ARG A 17 -7.71 -7.58 12.09
CA ARG A 17 -7.36 -6.75 10.93
C ARG A 17 -8.14 -5.43 10.92
N ASP A 18 -9.44 -5.44 11.20
CA ASP A 18 -10.26 -4.22 11.26
C ASP A 18 -9.74 -3.28 12.36
N ASN A 19 -9.46 -3.80 13.55
CA ASN A 19 -8.91 -3.04 14.66
C ASN A 19 -7.55 -2.41 14.31
N LEU A 20 -6.65 -3.17 13.69
CA LEU A 20 -5.34 -2.66 13.24
C LEU A 20 -5.50 -1.50 12.24
N LEU A 21 -6.37 -1.64 11.25
CA LEU A 21 -6.62 -0.60 10.26
C LEU A 21 -7.21 0.67 10.89
N ARG A 22 -8.09 0.53 11.89
CA ARG A 22 -8.62 1.67 12.65
C ARG A 22 -7.53 2.38 13.45
N GLN A 23 -6.65 1.64 14.11
CA GLN A 23 -5.52 2.22 14.87
C GLN A 23 -4.58 3.00 13.95
N ILE A 24 -4.21 2.45 12.80
CA ILE A 24 -3.38 3.14 11.81
C ILE A 24 -4.06 4.44 11.34
N ARG A 25 -5.35 4.41 11.03
CA ARG A 25 -6.10 5.60 10.62
C ARG A 25 -6.17 6.65 11.73
N THR A 26 -6.40 6.24 12.97
CA THR A 26 -6.39 7.14 14.13
C THR A 26 -5.02 7.79 14.30
N PHE A 27 -3.94 7.00 14.23
CA PHE A 27 -2.57 7.48 14.33
C PHE A 27 -2.26 8.62 13.35
N PHE A 28 -2.60 8.44 12.08
CA PHE A 28 -2.37 9.43 11.05
C PHE A 28 -3.34 10.62 11.13
N PHE A 29 -4.59 10.39 11.51
CA PHE A 29 -5.58 11.45 11.72
C PHE A 29 -5.14 12.43 12.81
N GLU A 30 -4.67 11.94 13.95
CA GLU A 30 -4.18 12.75 15.07
C GLU A 30 -2.95 13.59 14.68
N ARG A 31 -2.15 13.11 13.73
CA ARG A 31 -0.96 13.78 13.18
C ARG A 31 -1.25 14.66 11.97
N ARG A 32 -2.54 14.83 11.61
CA ARG A 32 -3.00 15.61 10.45
C ARG A 32 -2.37 15.17 9.14
N VAL A 33 -2.15 13.88 8.98
CA VAL A 33 -1.73 13.25 7.73
C VAL A 33 -2.99 12.83 6.97
N LEU A 34 -3.15 13.28 5.74
CA LEU A 34 -4.34 13.06 4.93
C LEU A 34 -4.34 11.65 4.33
N GLU A 35 -5.42 10.88 4.52
CA GLU A 35 -5.62 9.62 3.77
C GLU A 35 -5.95 9.94 2.31
N VAL A 36 -5.22 9.34 1.38
CA VAL A 36 -5.45 9.50 -0.06
C VAL A 36 -5.71 8.15 -0.72
N THR A 37 -6.31 8.19 -1.89
CA THR A 37 -6.49 7.04 -2.78
C THR A 37 -5.97 7.40 -4.15
N THR A 38 -5.09 6.57 -4.69
CA THR A 38 -4.49 6.74 -6.01
C THR A 38 -4.89 5.58 -6.94
N PRO A 39 -4.81 5.76 -8.26
CA PRO A 39 -5.07 4.68 -9.20
C PRO A 39 -4.15 3.49 -9.00
N THR A 40 -4.71 2.29 -8.99
CA THR A 40 -3.98 1.02 -8.87
C THR A 40 -3.34 0.59 -10.20
N ILE A 41 -3.88 1.06 -11.32
CA ILE A 41 -3.42 0.74 -12.67
C ILE A 41 -2.74 1.97 -13.27
N GLY A 42 -1.47 1.80 -13.64
CA GLY A 42 -0.68 2.82 -14.33
C GLY A 42 -0.44 2.46 -15.80
N ILE A 43 0.05 3.45 -16.56
CA ILE A 43 0.51 3.29 -17.95
C ILE A 43 1.99 2.87 -18.02
N ALA A 44 2.68 2.86 -16.89
CA ALA A 44 4.06 2.43 -16.74
C ALA A 44 4.22 1.63 -15.45
N GLY A 45 5.10 0.64 -15.46
CA GLY A 45 5.48 -0.15 -14.30
C GLY A 45 6.58 0.50 -13.47
N ALA A 46 6.89 -0.11 -12.33
CA ALA A 46 8.07 0.25 -11.55
C ALA A 46 9.35 0.00 -12.34
N SER A 47 10.29 0.93 -12.23
CA SER A 47 11.60 0.84 -12.92
C SER A 47 12.65 0.05 -12.12
N ASP A 48 12.30 -0.46 -10.94
CA ASP A 48 13.19 -1.28 -10.12
C ASP A 48 13.40 -2.65 -10.80
N PRO A 49 14.66 -3.02 -11.11
CA PRO A 49 14.97 -4.27 -11.79
C PRO A 49 14.70 -5.53 -10.95
N HIS A 50 14.48 -5.37 -9.64
CA HIS A 50 14.17 -6.45 -8.71
C HIS A 50 12.67 -6.62 -8.44
N LEU A 51 11.82 -5.79 -9.06
CA LEU A 51 10.37 -5.85 -8.92
C LEU A 51 9.71 -6.29 -10.24
N ASP A 52 9.12 -7.47 -10.25
CA ASP A 52 8.36 -7.95 -11.40
C ASP A 52 6.99 -7.28 -11.44
N ASN A 53 6.77 -6.48 -12.49
CA ASN A 53 5.51 -5.81 -12.73
C ASN A 53 4.45 -6.79 -13.26
N LEU A 54 3.28 -6.84 -12.63
CA LEU A 54 2.11 -7.49 -13.21
C LEU A 54 1.45 -6.58 -14.25
N THR A 55 1.18 -7.13 -15.41
CA THR A 55 0.59 -6.39 -16.54
C THR A 55 -0.82 -6.87 -16.84
N LEU A 56 -1.62 -5.99 -17.46
CA LEU A 56 -2.97 -6.30 -17.93
C LEU A 56 -3.25 -5.60 -19.26
N ASN A 57 -4.08 -6.23 -20.10
CA ASN A 57 -4.52 -5.66 -21.36
C ASN A 57 -5.68 -4.70 -21.13
N LEU A 58 -5.50 -3.44 -21.54
CA LEU A 58 -6.53 -2.38 -21.52
C LEU A 58 -7.01 -2.08 -22.95
N GLY A 59 -7.31 -3.10 -23.69
CA GLY A 59 -7.67 -2.97 -25.12
C GLY A 59 -6.44 -2.75 -26.00
N SER A 60 -6.22 -1.52 -26.46
CA SER A 60 -5.08 -1.19 -27.36
C SER A 60 -3.77 -0.87 -26.63
N GLN A 61 -3.78 -0.83 -25.31
CA GLN A 61 -2.60 -0.47 -24.51
C GLN A 61 -2.37 -1.44 -23.36
N LEU A 62 -1.12 -1.53 -22.89
CA LEU A 62 -0.73 -2.29 -21.75
C LEU A 62 -0.91 -1.45 -20.47
N GLY A 63 -1.53 -2.02 -19.43
CA GLY A 63 -1.59 -1.48 -18.10
C GLY A 63 -0.65 -2.22 -17.16
N TYR A 64 -0.25 -1.57 -16.08
CA TYR A 64 0.62 -2.11 -15.05
C TYR A 64 -0.07 -1.96 -13.69
N LEU A 65 -0.15 -3.05 -12.93
CA LEU A 65 -0.57 -2.99 -11.53
C LEU A 65 0.56 -2.40 -10.69
N GLN A 66 0.20 -1.54 -9.74
CA GLN A 66 1.19 -0.87 -8.89
C GLN A 66 1.94 -1.86 -8.00
N THR A 67 3.26 -1.76 -7.95
CA THR A 67 4.11 -2.46 -6.97
C THR A 67 4.18 -1.73 -5.64
N SER A 68 3.85 -0.44 -5.66
CA SER A 68 3.56 0.47 -4.55
C SER A 68 2.83 1.70 -5.11
N PRO A 69 2.15 2.52 -4.29
CA PRO A 69 1.52 3.77 -4.74
C PRO A 69 2.52 4.93 -4.94
N GLU A 70 3.82 4.70 -4.83
CA GLU A 70 4.88 5.70 -4.78
C GLU A 70 4.77 6.77 -5.87
N TYR A 71 4.69 6.37 -7.14
CA TYR A 71 4.68 7.33 -8.26
C TYR A 71 3.49 8.28 -8.22
N ALA A 72 2.32 7.75 -7.87
CA ALA A 72 1.12 8.56 -7.78
C ALA A 72 1.14 9.46 -6.54
N MET A 73 1.56 8.94 -5.38
CA MET A 73 1.65 9.70 -4.13
C MET A 73 2.71 10.81 -4.22
N LYS A 74 3.89 10.54 -4.81
CA LYS A 74 4.91 11.58 -5.03
C LYS A 74 4.43 12.72 -5.93
N ARG A 75 3.56 12.43 -6.90
CA ARG A 75 2.93 13.48 -7.72
C ARG A 75 1.97 14.33 -6.90
N LEU A 76 1.23 13.76 -5.97
CA LEU A 76 0.38 14.52 -5.05
C LEU A 76 1.22 15.41 -4.14
N VAL A 77 2.31 14.89 -3.57
CA VAL A 77 3.24 15.66 -2.74
C VAL A 77 3.86 16.82 -3.54
N ALA A 78 4.34 16.55 -4.75
CA ALA A 78 4.87 17.57 -5.64
C ALA A 78 3.83 18.63 -6.04
N GLY A 79 2.55 18.26 -6.07
CA GLY A 79 1.42 19.16 -6.29
C GLY A 79 0.99 19.93 -5.04
N GLY A 80 1.67 19.76 -3.90
CA GLY A 80 1.39 20.52 -2.68
C GLY A 80 0.33 19.91 -1.77
N SER A 81 0.11 18.59 -1.80
CA SER A 81 -0.85 17.92 -0.92
C SER A 81 -0.52 18.04 0.57
N GLY A 82 0.73 18.34 0.92
CA GLY A 82 1.24 18.20 2.27
C GLY A 82 1.45 16.73 2.68
N PRO A 83 1.44 16.43 3.99
CA PRO A 83 1.58 15.08 4.51
C PRO A 83 0.41 14.19 4.09
N ILE A 84 0.70 13.02 3.53
CA ILE A 84 -0.30 12.05 3.06
C ILE A 84 0.08 10.62 3.43
N TYR A 85 -0.93 9.76 3.55
CA TYR A 85 -0.75 8.31 3.64
C TYR A 85 -1.80 7.58 2.81
N GLN A 86 -1.52 6.32 2.49
CA GLN A 86 -2.45 5.44 1.79
C GLN A 86 -2.31 4.01 2.31
N ILE A 87 -3.46 3.35 2.50
CA ILE A 87 -3.55 1.90 2.70
C ILE A 87 -4.17 1.32 1.43
N CYS A 88 -3.43 0.52 0.69
CA CYS A 88 -3.88 0.01 -0.60
C CYS A 88 -3.33 -1.38 -0.92
N PRO A 89 -3.93 -2.10 -1.87
CA PRO A 89 -3.31 -3.28 -2.44
C PRO A 89 -2.07 -2.90 -3.24
N ALA A 90 -1.03 -3.74 -3.17
CA ALA A 90 0.16 -3.69 -4.00
C ALA A 90 0.40 -5.08 -4.60
N TYR A 91 1.07 -5.12 -5.74
CA TYR A 91 1.21 -6.32 -6.56
C TYR A 91 2.65 -6.50 -6.99
N ARG A 92 3.25 -7.65 -6.70
CA ARG A 92 4.62 -7.98 -7.11
C ARG A 92 4.65 -9.37 -7.70
N GLY A 93 5.02 -9.48 -8.97
CA GLY A 93 5.23 -10.75 -9.64
C GLY A 93 6.47 -11.46 -9.10
N GLY A 94 6.52 -12.78 -9.26
CA GLY A 94 7.69 -13.57 -8.83
C GLY A 94 7.83 -13.78 -7.32
N GLU A 95 7.17 -12.97 -6.50
CA GLU A 95 7.18 -13.10 -5.04
C GLU A 95 6.10 -14.11 -4.59
N SER A 96 6.41 -15.41 -4.64
CA SER A 96 5.55 -16.44 -4.07
C SER A 96 6.34 -17.29 -3.06
N GLY A 97 5.90 -17.33 -1.80
CA GLY A 97 6.56 -18.07 -0.73
C GLY A 97 5.71 -18.08 0.55
N GLU A 98 6.22 -18.72 1.60
CA GLU A 98 5.50 -18.84 2.88
C GLU A 98 5.04 -17.49 3.45
N ASN A 99 5.81 -16.41 3.22
CA ASN A 99 5.56 -15.07 3.76
C ASN A 99 5.27 -14.03 2.68
N HIS A 100 5.10 -14.44 1.40
CA HIS A 100 4.91 -13.52 0.29
C HIS A 100 3.73 -13.95 -0.57
N ASN A 101 2.82 -13.01 -0.80
CA ASN A 101 1.75 -13.13 -1.77
C ASN A 101 1.96 -12.13 -2.90
N VAL A 102 1.53 -12.51 -4.09
CA VAL A 102 1.56 -11.64 -5.28
C VAL A 102 0.75 -10.36 -5.06
N GLU A 103 -0.35 -10.45 -4.30
CA GLU A 103 -1.15 -9.31 -3.83
C GLU A 103 -1.06 -9.22 -2.31
N PHE A 104 -0.77 -8.03 -1.78
CA PHE A 104 -0.71 -7.75 -0.36
C PHE A 104 -1.20 -6.33 -0.04
N THR A 105 -1.49 -6.05 1.22
CA THR A 105 -1.86 -4.72 1.67
C THR A 105 -0.62 -3.95 2.10
N MET A 106 -0.43 -2.77 1.54
CA MET A 106 0.67 -1.85 1.85
C MET A 106 0.14 -0.61 2.57
N LEU A 107 0.88 -0.16 3.58
CA LEU A 107 0.80 1.18 4.14
C LEU A 107 2.00 1.97 3.65
N GLU A 108 1.77 3.12 3.03
CA GLU A 108 2.81 4.03 2.58
C GLU A 108 2.43 5.45 2.97
N TRP A 109 3.41 6.27 3.42
CA TRP A 109 3.15 7.66 3.80
C TRP A 109 4.33 8.57 3.50
N TYR A 110 4.04 9.86 3.40
CA TYR A 110 4.97 10.92 3.07
C TYR A 110 4.86 12.08 4.03
N ARG A 111 6.00 12.54 4.53
CA ARG A 111 6.16 13.68 5.44
C ARG A 111 7.15 14.67 4.82
N PRO A 112 6.69 15.58 3.94
CA PRO A 112 7.59 16.46 3.15
C PRO A 112 8.61 17.24 3.98
N ASP A 113 8.22 17.68 5.19
CA ASP A 113 9.05 18.53 6.04
C ASP A 113 9.86 17.75 7.09
N PHE A 114 9.76 16.40 7.11
CA PHE A 114 10.47 15.56 8.07
C PHE A 114 11.88 15.23 7.58
N SER A 115 12.82 15.29 8.51
CA SER A 115 14.11 14.63 8.37
C SER A 115 13.95 13.11 8.45
N LEU A 116 14.97 12.37 8.00
CA LEU A 116 15.00 10.92 8.14
C LEU A 116 14.85 10.47 9.60
N GLN A 117 15.46 11.19 10.55
CA GLN A 117 15.38 10.85 11.97
C GLN A 117 13.94 11.00 12.51
N GLU A 118 13.23 12.06 12.13
CA GLU A 118 11.83 12.27 12.52
C GLU A 118 10.93 11.19 11.93
N LEU A 119 11.16 10.78 10.69
CA LEU A 119 10.40 9.69 10.05
C LEU A 119 10.65 8.34 10.74
N ILE A 120 11.89 8.06 11.18
CA ILE A 120 12.22 6.85 11.96
C ILE A 120 11.50 6.87 13.30
N CYS A 121 11.48 8.02 14.01
CA CYS A 121 10.74 8.16 15.27
C CYS A 121 9.23 7.94 15.07
N GLU A 122 8.64 8.52 14.03
CA GLU A 122 7.23 8.32 13.72
C GLU A 122 6.90 6.84 13.40
N LEU A 123 7.79 6.15 12.68
CA LEU A 123 7.66 4.71 12.42
C LEU A 123 7.70 3.90 13.73
N GLN A 124 8.61 4.24 14.65
CA GLN A 124 8.68 3.59 15.96
C GLN A 124 7.38 3.78 16.75
N GLU A 125 6.85 5.01 16.79
CA GLU A 125 5.58 5.32 17.46
C GLU A 125 4.37 4.60 16.83
N LEU A 126 4.41 4.31 15.54
CA LEU A 126 3.36 3.55 14.86
C LEU A 126 3.39 2.05 15.24
N ILE A 127 4.56 1.49 15.54
CA ILE A 127 4.75 0.05 15.79
C ILE A 127 4.59 -0.29 17.28
N TYR A 128 4.92 0.61 18.20
CA TYR A 128 4.91 0.41 19.66
C TYR A 128 3.77 1.17 20.35
#